data_c15e49112c0e1edb6526f31af275d701
#
_entry.id   c15e49112c0e1edb6526f31af275d701
#
_cell.length_a   1.000
_cell.length_b   1.000
_cell.length_c   1.000
_cell.angle_alpha   90.00
_cell.angle_beta   90.00
_cell.angle_gamma   90.00
#
_symmetry.space_group_name_H-M   'P 1'
#
loop_
_entity.id
_entity.type
_entity.pdbx_description
1 polymer ?
#
loop_
_entity_poly.entity_id
_entity_poly.type
_entity_poly.pdbx_seq_one_letter_code
_entity_poly.pdbx_strand_id
1 'polypeptide(L)'
;MLLRDKFWLWGHPEGRYNHEYGNEKESRMTPMEACLYLGIRNTFMVPVGRQVDRRQYNKSFKTLKGVGWECYKAGENPEIVEPLIAEAADFENINCVVFDDFVREGKFRNIPVENLWKIQERLKTNDIRPLDMWMVLYTFEFGIKPEQDTDFMKYIEPFDGITMWTWKESDVHLIPEKFEILKKMAPGKKIMFGCYLYNFGEQKEATGEKVKWQLNWYLEKIRSGEADGVILHTNTMADLDYEAYDAACEWMELHGDEEI
;
A
#
# COMPACT_ATOMS: atom_id res chain seq x y z
N MET A 1 -15.32 13.33 -6.81
CA MET A 1 -14.37 12.87 -5.74
C MET A 1 -13.10 13.67 -5.94
N LEU A 2 -12.39 14.05 -4.84
CA LEU A 2 -11.11 14.74 -5.01
C LEU A 2 -9.99 13.73 -5.27
N LEU A 3 -8.99 14.13 -6.03
CA LEU A 3 -7.83 13.27 -6.34
C LEU A 3 -7.10 12.80 -5.07
N ARG A 4 -6.94 13.69 -4.06
CA ARG A 4 -6.34 13.30 -2.76
C ARG A 4 -7.09 12.16 -2.03
N ASP A 5 -8.34 11.90 -2.38
CA ASP A 5 -9.12 10.79 -1.84
C ASP A 5 -8.70 9.42 -2.43
N LYS A 6 -7.90 9.43 -3.50
CA LYS A 6 -7.27 8.25 -4.10
C LYS A 6 -5.87 7.98 -3.56
N PHE A 7 -5.34 8.86 -2.71
CA PHE A 7 -4.01 8.73 -2.13
C PHE A 7 -4.06 8.12 -0.74
N TRP A 8 -3.13 7.21 -0.49
CA TRP A 8 -2.97 6.46 0.74
C TRP A 8 -1.56 6.66 1.29
N LEU A 9 -1.41 6.62 2.60
CA LEU A 9 -0.12 6.49 3.26
C LEU A 9 0.18 5.01 3.53
N TRP A 10 1.40 4.55 3.29
CA TRP A 10 1.91 3.32 3.86
C TRP A 10 2.52 3.65 5.21
N GLY A 11 1.69 3.56 6.26
CA GLY A 11 2.01 4.00 7.60
C GLY A 11 2.65 2.90 8.44
N HIS A 12 3.67 3.28 9.20
CA HIS A 12 4.34 2.42 10.16
C HIS A 12 4.28 3.03 11.57
N PRO A 13 4.50 2.24 12.65
CA PRO A 13 4.76 2.79 13.96
C PRO A 13 5.94 3.77 13.88
N GLU A 14 5.86 4.86 14.60
CA GLU A 14 6.89 5.90 14.66
C GLU A 14 8.28 5.32 14.96
N GLY A 15 9.32 5.91 14.39
CA GLY A 15 10.70 5.46 14.51
C GLY A 15 11.03 4.17 13.75
N ARG A 16 10.12 3.63 12.94
CA ARG A 16 10.48 2.58 11.99
C ARG A 16 11.39 3.18 10.92
N TYR A 17 12.45 2.49 10.57
CA TYR A 17 13.51 2.92 9.63
C TYR A 17 14.52 3.95 10.17
N ASN A 18 14.46 4.38 11.42
CA ASN A 18 15.53 5.13 12.02
C ASN A 18 16.81 4.29 12.03
N HIS A 19 17.89 4.81 11.48
CA HIS A 19 19.19 4.15 11.32
C HIS A 19 19.15 2.84 10.51
N GLU A 20 18.16 2.69 9.63
CA GLU A 20 18.03 1.54 8.72
C GLU A 20 18.12 2.00 7.26
N TYR A 21 18.48 1.09 6.37
CA TYR A 21 18.55 1.32 4.91
C TYR A 21 19.39 2.53 4.49
N GLY A 22 20.47 2.84 5.22
CA GLY A 22 21.32 3.99 4.94
C GLY A 22 20.77 5.34 5.42
N ASN A 23 19.59 5.37 6.04
CA ASN A 23 19.07 6.56 6.71
C ASN A 23 19.77 6.72 8.08
N GLU A 24 20.48 7.81 8.27
CA GLU A 24 21.17 8.13 9.54
C GLU A 24 20.34 9.06 10.46
N LYS A 25 19.21 9.59 9.95
CA LYS A 25 18.33 10.51 10.66
C LYS A 25 17.25 9.77 11.47
N GLU A 26 16.64 10.46 12.41
CA GLU A 26 15.56 9.95 13.25
C GLU A 26 14.27 10.74 13.00
N SER A 27 13.19 10.03 12.75
CA SER A 27 11.82 10.53 12.70
C SER A 27 11.00 10.00 13.86
N ARG A 28 10.07 10.81 14.34
CA ARG A 28 9.03 10.41 15.30
C ARG A 28 7.63 10.69 14.78
N MET A 29 7.52 11.02 13.50
CA MET A 29 6.27 11.36 12.87
C MET A 29 5.31 10.15 12.88
N THR A 30 4.13 10.36 13.44
CA THR A 30 3.07 9.36 13.43
C THR A 30 2.42 9.27 12.05
N PRO A 31 1.73 8.15 11.73
CA PRO A 31 1.01 8.05 10.45
C PRO A 31 -0.05 9.14 10.26
N MET A 32 -0.72 9.58 11.33
CA MET A 32 -1.73 10.64 11.22
C MET A 32 -1.11 12.00 10.90
N GLU A 33 0.03 12.35 11.52
CA GLU A 33 0.78 13.57 11.21
C GLU A 33 1.25 13.57 9.77
N ALA A 34 1.77 12.43 9.26
CA ALA A 34 2.18 12.32 7.87
C ALA A 34 1.00 12.43 6.89
N CYS A 35 -0.17 11.89 7.21
CA CYS A 35 -1.38 12.10 6.40
C CYS A 35 -1.73 13.59 6.29
N LEU A 36 -1.62 14.34 7.39
CA LEU A 36 -1.85 15.78 7.38
C LEU A 36 -0.78 16.54 6.59
N TYR A 37 0.50 16.20 6.80
CA TYR A 37 1.64 16.81 6.11
C TYR A 37 1.58 16.62 4.60
N LEU A 38 1.32 15.38 4.15
CA LEU A 38 1.21 15.02 2.74
C LEU A 38 -0.15 15.38 2.11
N GLY A 39 -1.11 15.91 2.89
CA GLY A 39 -2.43 16.29 2.39
C GLY A 39 -3.31 15.13 1.93
N ILE A 40 -3.11 13.91 2.45
CA ILE A 40 -3.83 12.69 2.08
C ILE A 40 -4.81 12.26 3.17
N ARG A 41 -5.79 11.40 2.81
CA ARG A 41 -6.93 11.09 3.68
C ARG A 41 -7.14 9.61 3.93
N ASN A 42 -6.20 8.75 3.53
CA ASN A 42 -6.30 7.31 3.75
C ASN A 42 -4.95 6.75 4.21
N THR A 43 -4.97 5.64 4.93
CA THR A 43 -3.75 4.97 5.36
C THR A 43 -3.89 3.45 5.37
N PHE A 44 -2.86 2.76 4.92
CA PHE A 44 -2.58 1.40 5.34
C PHE A 44 -1.68 1.47 6.56
N MET A 45 -2.05 0.79 7.64
CA MET A 45 -1.21 0.67 8.83
C MET A 45 -0.50 -0.68 8.84
N VAL A 46 0.82 -0.64 8.74
CA VAL A 46 1.69 -1.82 8.59
C VAL A 46 2.69 -1.87 9.76
N PRO A 47 2.41 -2.64 10.80
CA PRO A 47 3.24 -2.70 12.01
C PRO A 47 4.61 -3.32 11.83
N VAL A 48 4.87 -4.07 10.74
CA VAL A 48 6.16 -4.76 10.47
C VAL A 48 6.60 -5.63 11.65
N GLY A 49 5.71 -6.49 12.13
CA GLY A 49 5.99 -7.39 13.26
C GLY A 49 6.03 -6.74 14.64
N ARG A 50 5.90 -5.43 14.76
CA ARG A 50 5.75 -4.76 16.05
C ARG A 50 4.34 -4.98 16.60
N GLN A 51 4.24 -5.21 17.90
CA GLN A 51 2.95 -5.25 18.57
C GLN A 51 2.45 -3.82 18.78
N VAL A 52 1.25 -3.51 18.25
CA VAL A 52 0.61 -2.20 18.36
C VAL A 52 -0.80 -2.33 18.93
N ASP A 53 -1.25 -1.30 19.65
CA ASP A 53 -2.65 -1.15 20.02
C ASP A 53 -3.43 -0.57 18.83
N ARG A 54 -4.08 -1.45 18.05
CA ARG A 54 -4.88 -1.04 16.90
C ARG A 54 -5.98 -0.07 17.24
N ARG A 55 -6.63 -0.26 18.40
CA ARG A 55 -7.73 0.61 18.83
C ARG A 55 -7.23 2.04 19.11
N GLN A 56 -6.03 2.20 19.63
CA GLN A 56 -5.42 3.50 19.85
C GLN A 56 -5.14 4.21 18.51
N TYR A 57 -4.56 3.49 17.53
CA TYR A 57 -4.35 4.03 16.19
C TYR A 57 -5.67 4.37 15.50
N ASN A 58 -6.68 3.50 15.56
CA ASN A 58 -7.99 3.73 14.95
C ASN A 58 -8.68 4.99 15.51
N LYS A 59 -8.49 5.30 16.80
CA LYS A 59 -8.97 6.56 17.38
C LYS A 59 -8.32 7.78 16.75
N SER A 60 -7.00 7.73 16.49
CA SER A 60 -6.28 8.83 15.81
C SER A 60 -6.68 8.94 14.34
N PHE A 61 -7.00 7.83 13.69
CA PHE A 61 -7.40 7.76 12.28
C PHE A 61 -8.88 8.10 12.03
N LYS A 62 -9.67 8.41 13.06
CA LYS A 62 -11.13 8.59 12.96
C LYS A 62 -11.56 9.60 11.87
N THR A 63 -10.72 10.58 11.55
CA THR A 63 -10.99 11.60 10.53
C THR A 63 -10.56 11.23 9.12
N LEU A 64 -9.83 10.12 8.97
CA LEU A 64 -9.46 9.59 7.66
C LEU A 64 -10.68 8.95 6.98
N LYS A 65 -10.69 8.96 5.64
CA LYS A 65 -11.76 8.34 4.83
C LYS A 65 -11.62 6.83 4.72
N GLY A 66 -10.37 6.34 4.67
CA GLY A 66 -10.08 4.92 4.55
C GLY A 66 -8.91 4.50 5.43
N VAL A 67 -9.06 3.36 6.09
CA VAL A 67 -8.04 2.70 6.90
C VAL A 67 -7.95 1.24 6.49
N GLY A 68 -6.74 0.80 6.13
CA GLY A 68 -6.42 -0.60 5.91
C GLY A 68 -5.42 -1.08 6.95
N TRP A 69 -5.52 -2.35 7.34
CA TRP A 69 -4.59 -2.96 8.30
C TRP A 69 -3.81 -4.11 7.67
N GLU A 70 -2.51 -4.19 7.99
CA GLU A 70 -1.70 -5.35 7.66
C GLU A 70 -2.27 -6.62 8.29
N CYS A 71 -2.37 -7.68 7.49
CA CYS A 71 -2.99 -8.94 7.89
C CYS A 71 -2.27 -10.17 7.29
N TYR A 72 -0.97 -10.07 6.94
CA TYR A 72 -0.28 -11.14 6.22
C TYR A 72 -0.23 -12.48 6.99
N LYS A 73 -0.24 -12.45 8.33
CA LYS A 73 -0.30 -13.67 9.15
C LYS A 73 -1.64 -14.40 9.06
N ALA A 74 -2.67 -13.75 8.54
CA ALA A 74 -3.97 -14.37 8.32
C ALA A 74 -3.91 -15.56 7.37
N GLY A 75 -2.99 -15.56 6.42
CA GLY A 75 -2.80 -16.67 5.51
C GLY A 75 -2.47 -18.00 6.20
N GLU A 76 -1.80 -17.94 7.35
CA GLU A 76 -1.48 -19.12 8.17
C GLU A 76 -2.68 -19.52 9.07
N ASN A 77 -3.41 -18.52 9.59
CA ASN A 77 -4.61 -18.71 10.41
C ASN A 77 -5.72 -17.74 9.96
N PRO A 78 -6.71 -18.21 9.19
CA PRO A 78 -7.80 -17.36 8.71
C PRO A 78 -8.58 -16.62 9.80
N GLU A 79 -8.66 -17.11 11.01
CA GLU A 79 -9.39 -16.48 12.12
C GLU A 79 -8.75 -15.16 12.60
N ILE A 80 -7.51 -14.86 12.19
CA ILE A 80 -6.82 -13.63 12.61
C ILE A 80 -7.51 -12.36 12.09
N VAL A 81 -8.40 -12.46 11.09
CA VAL A 81 -9.18 -11.32 10.58
C VAL A 81 -10.36 -10.95 11.50
N GLU A 82 -10.80 -11.85 12.40
CA GLU A 82 -11.97 -11.63 13.27
C GLU A 82 -11.83 -10.38 14.14
N PRO A 83 -10.69 -10.12 14.82
CA PRO A 83 -10.53 -8.89 15.58
C PRO A 83 -10.61 -7.62 14.73
N LEU A 84 -10.17 -7.67 13.46
CA LEU A 84 -10.26 -6.53 12.54
C LEU A 84 -11.70 -6.28 12.10
N ILE A 85 -12.45 -7.33 11.82
CA ILE A 85 -13.89 -7.26 11.52
C ILE A 85 -14.65 -6.67 12.70
N ALA A 86 -14.34 -7.13 13.92
CA ALA A 86 -14.97 -6.60 15.15
C ALA A 86 -14.65 -5.10 15.34
N GLU A 87 -13.39 -4.68 15.12
CA GLU A 87 -13.00 -3.28 15.22
C GLU A 87 -13.67 -2.42 14.14
N ALA A 88 -13.95 -2.97 12.96
CA ALA A 88 -14.67 -2.28 11.90
C ALA A 88 -16.11 -1.89 12.29
N ALA A 89 -16.72 -2.54 13.30
CA ALA A 89 -18.00 -2.13 13.85
C ALA A 89 -17.93 -0.77 14.58
N ASP A 90 -16.80 -0.51 15.26
CA ASP A 90 -16.57 0.71 16.03
C ASP A 90 -15.97 1.85 15.18
N PHE A 91 -15.29 1.50 14.08
CA PHE A 91 -14.56 2.43 13.21
C PHE A 91 -14.99 2.24 11.76
N GLU A 92 -15.94 3.04 11.31
CA GLU A 92 -16.58 2.91 9.98
C GLU A 92 -15.62 3.09 8.81
N ASN A 93 -14.49 3.76 9.02
CA ASN A 93 -13.45 4.00 8.01
C ASN A 93 -12.45 2.84 7.84
N ILE A 94 -12.50 1.79 8.66
CA ILE A 94 -11.79 0.54 8.37
C ILE A 94 -12.52 -0.15 7.24
N ASN A 95 -11.91 -0.21 6.04
CA ASN A 95 -12.54 -0.72 4.84
C ASN A 95 -11.74 -1.77 4.09
N CYS A 96 -10.52 -2.07 4.52
CA CYS A 96 -9.70 -3.07 3.88
C CYS A 96 -8.62 -3.67 4.81
N VAL A 97 -8.07 -4.79 4.34
CA VAL A 97 -6.86 -5.40 4.88
C VAL A 97 -5.81 -5.52 3.78
N VAL A 98 -4.53 -5.57 4.15
CA VAL A 98 -3.43 -5.74 3.20
C VAL A 98 -2.46 -6.82 3.65
N PHE A 99 -2.00 -7.60 2.71
CA PHE A 99 -0.96 -8.63 2.89
C PHE A 99 0.38 -8.06 2.39
N ASP A 100 1.19 -7.58 3.34
CA ASP A 100 2.52 -7.06 3.06
C ASP A 100 3.52 -8.19 2.86
N ASP A 101 4.51 -8.01 1.97
CA ASP A 101 5.56 -9.00 1.66
C ASP A 101 5.00 -10.42 1.47
N PHE A 102 3.85 -10.54 0.81
CA PHE A 102 3.15 -11.80 0.62
C PHE A 102 3.89 -12.76 -0.31
N VAL A 103 4.60 -12.23 -1.29
CA VAL A 103 5.53 -12.96 -2.14
C VAL A 103 6.94 -12.82 -1.57
N ARG A 104 7.70 -13.91 -1.54
CA ARG A 104 9.09 -13.90 -1.12
C ARG A 104 9.91 -14.82 -2.00
N GLU A 105 11.00 -14.29 -2.58
CA GLU A 105 11.88 -15.04 -3.48
C GLU A 105 11.12 -15.72 -4.65
N GLY A 106 10.10 -15.03 -5.18
CA GLY A 106 9.26 -15.54 -6.27
C GLY A 106 8.32 -16.68 -5.87
N LYS A 107 8.07 -16.86 -4.57
CA LYS A 107 7.13 -17.85 -4.03
C LYS A 107 6.18 -17.19 -3.05
N PHE A 108 4.91 -17.56 -3.12
CA PHE A 108 3.97 -17.25 -2.06
C PHE A 108 4.39 -17.99 -0.79
N ARG A 109 4.39 -17.27 0.34
CA ARG A 109 4.69 -17.87 1.63
C ARG A 109 3.77 -19.07 1.81
N ASN A 110 4.24 -20.28 1.96
CA ASN A 110 3.56 -21.57 2.08
C ASN A 110 2.10 -21.54 2.61
N ILE A 111 1.32 -20.63 2.06
CA ILE A 111 -0.07 -20.36 2.45
C ILE A 111 -0.94 -21.07 1.41
N PRO A 112 -1.80 -22.02 1.82
CA PRO A 112 -2.74 -22.62 0.91
C PRO A 112 -3.69 -21.60 0.30
N VAL A 113 -3.93 -21.66 -1.00
CA VAL A 113 -4.88 -20.78 -1.70
C VAL A 113 -6.28 -20.87 -1.07
N GLU A 114 -6.65 -22.05 -0.59
CA GLU A 114 -7.91 -22.29 0.10
C GLU A 114 -8.07 -21.44 1.37
N ASN A 115 -6.97 -21.13 2.05
CA ASN A 115 -7.02 -20.25 3.22
C ASN A 115 -7.28 -18.80 2.81
N LEU A 116 -6.73 -18.35 1.67
CA LEU A 116 -6.99 -17.01 1.14
C LEU A 116 -8.46 -16.85 0.75
N TRP A 117 -9.08 -17.88 0.15
CA TRP A 117 -10.50 -17.88 -0.15
C TRP A 117 -11.38 -17.84 1.11
N LYS A 118 -11.01 -18.56 2.16
CA LYS A 118 -11.73 -18.50 3.46
C LYS A 118 -11.66 -17.10 4.07
N ILE A 119 -10.48 -16.45 4.01
CA ILE A 119 -10.30 -15.08 4.48
C ILE A 119 -11.16 -14.12 3.67
N GLN A 120 -11.08 -14.20 2.35
CA GLN A 120 -11.85 -13.36 1.43
C GLN A 120 -13.36 -13.51 1.68
N GLU A 121 -13.86 -14.74 1.73
CA GLU A 121 -15.26 -15.03 2.05
C GLU A 121 -15.66 -14.40 3.39
N ARG A 122 -14.84 -14.58 4.43
CA ARG A 122 -15.12 -14.04 5.76
C ARG A 122 -15.11 -12.50 5.79
N LEU A 123 -14.20 -11.86 5.06
CA LEU A 123 -14.17 -10.40 4.92
C LEU A 123 -15.38 -9.86 4.14
N LYS A 124 -15.96 -10.64 3.21
CA LYS A 124 -17.10 -10.22 2.39
C LYS A 124 -18.45 -10.51 3.02
N THR A 125 -18.56 -11.59 3.83
CA THR A 125 -19.86 -12.08 4.34
C THR A 125 -20.08 -11.80 5.83
N ASN A 126 -19.22 -10.94 6.45
CA ASN A 126 -19.41 -10.57 7.85
C ASN A 126 -20.64 -9.67 8.04
N ASP A 127 -21.17 -9.66 9.30
CA ASP A 127 -22.40 -8.95 9.65
C ASP A 127 -22.23 -7.41 9.77
N ILE A 128 -21.00 -6.89 9.63
CA ILE A 128 -20.70 -5.45 9.77
C ILE A 128 -20.79 -4.76 8.42
N ARG A 129 -19.83 -5.07 7.53
CA ARG A 129 -19.77 -4.64 6.12
C ARG A 129 -18.66 -5.37 5.38
N PRO A 130 -18.73 -5.48 4.05
CA PRO A 130 -17.64 -6.03 3.25
C PRO A 130 -16.35 -5.21 3.43
N LEU A 131 -15.24 -5.90 3.65
CA LEU A 131 -13.89 -5.33 3.68
C LEU A 131 -13.10 -5.82 2.46
N ASP A 132 -12.33 -4.94 1.82
CA ASP A 132 -11.49 -5.31 0.69
C ASP A 132 -10.19 -5.98 1.16
N MET A 133 -9.72 -6.92 0.36
CA MET A 133 -8.50 -7.68 0.61
C MET A 133 -7.44 -7.32 -0.44
N TRP A 134 -6.33 -6.71 -0.02
CA TRP A 134 -5.25 -6.24 -0.88
C TRP A 134 -3.97 -7.03 -0.66
N MET A 135 -3.14 -7.14 -1.70
CA MET A 135 -1.81 -7.72 -1.61
C MET A 135 -0.75 -6.80 -2.18
N VAL A 136 0.46 -6.91 -1.64
CA VAL A 136 1.67 -6.29 -2.18
C VAL A 136 2.27 -7.19 -3.26
N LEU A 137 2.69 -6.59 -4.37
CA LEU A 137 3.44 -7.28 -5.42
C LEU A 137 4.49 -6.32 -6.00
N TYR A 138 5.74 -6.78 -6.03
CA TYR A 138 6.85 -5.98 -6.56
C TYR A 138 7.07 -6.22 -8.04
N THR A 139 7.45 -5.18 -8.77
CA THR A 139 7.72 -5.25 -10.22
C THR A 139 8.81 -6.25 -10.60
N PHE A 140 9.70 -6.62 -9.69
CA PHE A 140 10.72 -7.63 -9.89
C PHE A 140 10.24 -9.09 -9.63
N GLU A 141 9.00 -9.29 -9.16
CA GLU A 141 8.48 -10.62 -8.80
C GLU A 141 7.66 -11.27 -9.90
N PHE A 142 7.19 -10.52 -10.89
CA PHE A 142 6.32 -11.02 -11.96
C PHE A 142 6.79 -10.56 -13.35
N GLY A 143 6.28 -11.21 -14.39
CA GLY A 143 6.69 -10.93 -15.77
C GLY A 143 8.12 -11.38 -16.05
N ILE A 144 8.59 -12.46 -15.40
CA ILE A 144 9.93 -13.01 -15.57
C ILE A 144 9.86 -14.37 -16.25
N LYS A 145 8.97 -15.22 -15.78
CA LYS A 145 8.76 -16.59 -16.30
C LYS A 145 7.26 -16.87 -16.41
N PRO A 146 6.76 -17.26 -17.60
CA PRO A 146 5.33 -17.50 -17.81
C PRO A 146 4.72 -18.53 -16.85
N GLU A 147 5.48 -19.57 -16.48
CA GLU A 147 5.01 -20.61 -15.55
C GLU A 147 4.80 -20.03 -14.14
N GLN A 148 5.70 -19.18 -13.68
CA GLN A 148 5.60 -18.50 -12.40
C GLN A 148 4.40 -17.55 -12.36
N ASP A 149 4.20 -16.78 -13.43
CA ASP A 149 3.06 -15.85 -13.55
C ASP A 149 1.73 -16.61 -13.53
N THR A 150 1.67 -17.79 -14.16
CA THR A 150 0.49 -18.67 -14.12
C THR A 150 0.16 -19.15 -12.71
N ASP A 151 1.18 -19.49 -11.91
CA ASP A 151 0.96 -19.85 -10.51
C ASP A 151 0.56 -18.64 -9.67
N PHE A 152 1.13 -17.47 -9.94
CA PHE A 152 0.75 -16.23 -9.26
C PHE A 152 -0.73 -15.87 -9.47
N MET A 153 -1.28 -16.07 -10.66
CA MET A 153 -2.69 -15.79 -10.96
C MET A 153 -3.64 -16.52 -10.00
N LYS A 154 -3.34 -17.74 -9.60
CA LYS A 154 -4.15 -18.52 -8.65
C LYS A 154 -4.17 -17.88 -7.25
N TYR A 155 -3.05 -17.29 -6.84
CA TYR A 155 -2.93 -16.60 -5.55
C TYR A 155 -3.49 -15.19 -5.58
N ILE A 156 -3.49 -14.53 -6.74
CA ILE A 156 -4.10 -13.20 -6.94
C ILE A 156 -5.62 -13.27 -6.91
N GLU A 157 -6.19 -14.38 -7.38
CA GLU A 157 -7.64 -14.52 -7.59
C GLU A 157 -8.50 -14.21 -6.36
N PRO A 158 -8.14 -14.61 -5.11
CA PRO A 158 -8.90 -14.27 -3.92
C PRO A 158 -8.88 -12.78 -3.53
N PHE A 159 -7.91 -12.01 -4.00
CA PHE A 159 -7.78 -10.60 -3.63
C PHE A 159 -8.68 -9.68 -4.45
N ASP A 160 -9.15 -8.60 -3.82
CA ASP A 160 -9.90 -7.54 -4.50
C ASP A 160 -8.98 -6.60 -5.26
N GLY A 161 -7.77 -6.40 -4.75
CA GLY A 161 -6.82 -5.47 -5.33
C GLY A 161 -5.36 -5.82 -5.06
N ILE A 162 -4.51 -5.18 -5.86
CA ILE A 162 -3.06 -5.34 -5.82
C ILE A 162 -2.42 -3.97 -5.66
N THR A 163 -1.46 -3.88 -4.77
CA THR A 163 -0.57 -2.73 -4.67
C THR A 163 0.74 -3.07 -5.37
N MET A 164 1.01 -2.40 -6.50
CA MET A 164 2.20 -2.62 -7.32
C MET A 164 3.33 -1.70 -6.89
N TRP A 165 4.46 -2.26 -6.50
CA TRP A 165 5.61 -1.53 -5.97
C TRP A 165 6.87 -1.70 -6.82
N THR A 166 7.65 -0.62 -6.94
CA THR A 166 8.98 -0.66 -7.58
C THR A 166 10.04 -0.35 -6.54
N TRP A 167 10.81 -1.39 -6.14
CA TRP A 167 11.72 -1.34 -5.00
C TRP A 167 12.93 -0.41 -5.17
N LYS A 168 13.46 -0.32 -6.40
CA LYS A 168 14.63 0.50 -6.73
C LYS A 168 14.21 1.68 -7.59
N GLU A 169 14.74 2.87 -7.31
CA GLU A 169 14.49 4.05 -8.14
C GLU A 169 15.04 3.89 -9.57
N SER A 170 16.15 3.14 -9.74
CA SER A 170 16.67 2.80 -11.07
C SER A 170 15.67 2.06 -11.96
N ASP A 171 14.72 1.35 -11.37
CA ASP A 171 13.77 0.50 -12.07
C ASP A 171 12.41 1.17 -12.34
N VAL A 172 12.20 2.44 -11.90
CA VAL A 172 10.91 3.13 -12.08
C VAL A 172 10.52 3.29 -13.56
N HIS A 173 11.49 3.29 -14.47
CA HIS A 173 11.24 3.34 -15.91
C HIS A 173 10.52 2.10 -16.44
N LEU A 174 10.52 0.97 -15.69
CA LEU A 174 9.83 -0.27 -16.03
C LEU A 174 8.35 -0.27 -15.62
N ILE A 175 7.89 0.70 -14.83
CA ILE A 175 6.52 0.77 -14.31
C ILE A 175 5.48 0.63 -15.43
N PRO A 176 5.56 1.34 -16.58
CA PRO A 176 4.56 1.20 -17.63
C PRO A 176 4.47 -0.22 -18.21
N GLU A 177 5.60 -0.87 -18.48
CA GLU A 177 5.64 -2.24 -18.99
C GLU A 177 5.07 -3.23 -17.97
N LYS A 178 5.51 -3.12 -16.71
CA LYS A 178 5.06 -3.99 -15.63
C LYS A 178 3.58 -3.84 -15.32
N PHE A 179 3.04 -2.63 -15.44
CA PHE A 179 1.60 -2.40 -15.29
C PHE A 179 0.79 -3.14 -16.37
N GLU A 180 1.23 -3.11 -17.64
CA GLU A 180 0.56 -3.85 -18.72
C GLU A 180 0.62 -5.37 -18.51
N ILE A 181 1.70 -5.90 -17.94
CA ILE A 181 1.81 -7.30 -17.56
C ILE A 181 0.83 -7.60 -16.41
N LEU A 182 0.82 -6.79 -15.36
CA LEU A 182 -0.05 -6.98 -14.20
C LEU A 182 -1.54 -6.97 -14.59
N LYS A 183 -1.98 -6.06 -15.45
CA LYS A 183 -3.38 -6.03 -15.93
C LYS A 183 -3.79 -7.35 -16.61
N LYS A 184 -2.86 -8.00 -17.30
CA LYS A 184 -3.13 -9.32 -17.94
C LYS A 184 -3.16 -10.44 -16.92
N MET A 185 -2.34 -10.37 -15.87
CA MET A 185 -2.29 -11.36 -14.79
C MET A 185 -3.48 -11.24 -13.83
N ALA A 186 -3.99 -10.03 -13.65
CA ALA A 186 -5.02 -9.70 -12.67
C ALA A 186 -6.24 -9.00 -13.31
N PRO A 187 -6.92 -9.63 -14.28
CA PRO A 187 -8.02 -9.00 -15.00
C PRO A 187 -9.17 -8.67 -14.04
N GLY A 188 -9.63 -7.41 -14.09
CA GLY A 188 -10.74 -6.92 -13.26
C GLY A 188 -10.41 -6.65 -11.79
N LYS A 189 -9.16 -6.81 -11.38
CA LYS A 189 -8.72 -6.43 -10.03
C LYS A 189 -8.46 -4.94 -9.93
N LYS A 190 -8.69 -4.38 -8.74
CA LYS A 190 -8.28 -3.02 -8.40
C LYS A 190 -6.75 -2.93 -8.36
N ILE A 191 -6.17 -1.82 -8.80
CA ILE A 191 -4.72 -1.62 -8.79
C ILE A 191 -4.39 -0.27 -8.16
N MET A 192 -3.53 -0.29 -7.15
CA MET A 192 -2.88 0.91 -6.60
C MET A 192 -1.38 0.87 -6.86
N PHE A 193 -0.77 2.03 -7.07
CA PHE A 193 0.66 2.15 -7.25
C PHE A 193 1.36 2.56 -5.95
N GLY A 194 2.37 1.82 -5.55
CA GLY A 194 3.28 2.24 -4.50
C GLY A 194 4.32 3.23 -5.03
N CYS A 195 4.48 4.34 -4.33
CA CYS A 195 5.50 5.35 -4.60
C CYS A 195 6.41 5.48 -3.37
N TYR A 196 7.65 5.04 -3.50
CA TYR A 196 8.65 5.23 -2.47
C TYR A 196 9.18 6.66 -2.49
N LEU A 197 9.12 7.34 -1.34
CA LEU A 197 9.70 8.67 -1.12
C LEU A 197 11.12 8.58 -0.50
N TYR A 198 11.64 7.38 -0.37
CA TYR A 198 13.03 7.05 -0.05
C TYR A 198 13.41 5.81 -0.86
N ASN A 199 14.59 5.77 -1.43
CA ASN A 199 15.05 4.67 -2.27
C ASN A 199 15.61 3.52 -1.43
N PHE A 200 14.73 2.72 -0.85
CA PHE A 200 15.08 1.60 0.02
C PHE A 200 15.92 0.54 -0.70
N GLY A 201 15.63 0.28 -1.96
CA GLY A 201 16.34 -0.73 -2.75
C GLY A 201 17.80 -0.41 -3.05
N GLU A 202 18.17 0.88 -3.01
CA GLU A 202 19.53 1.36 -3.22
C GLU A 202 20.10 2.05 -1.97
N GLN A 203 19.34 2.08 -0.86
CA GLN A 203 19.70 2.59 0.45
C GLN A 203 20.20 4.05 0.42
N LYS A 204 19.45 4.92 -0.23
CA LYS A 204 19.75 6.35 -0.38
C LYS A 204 18.46 7.16 -0.55
N GLU A 205 18.60 8.49 -0.54
CA GLU A 205 17.49 9.40 -0.83
C GLU A 205 16.94 9.15 -2.24
N ALA A 206 15.62 9.24 -2.37
CA ALA A 206 14.96 9.27 -3.67
C ALA A 206 14.97 10.69 -4.23
N THR A 207 14.94 10.82 -5.56
CA THR A 207 14.95 12.12 -6.22
C THR A 207 13.54 12.66 -6.43
N GLY A 208 13.35 13.97 -6.21
CA GLY A 208 12.07 14.64 -6.44
C GLY A 208 11.61 14.55 -7.89
N GLU A 209 12.54 14.56 -8.85
CA GLU A 209 12.23 14.39 -10.28
C GLU A 209 11.55 13.05 -10.55
N LYS A 210 12.09 11.95 -10.01
CA LYS A 210 11.54 10.61 -10.21
C LYS A 210 10.18 10.43 -9.51
N VAL A 211 10.00 11.05 -8.35
CA VAL A 211 8.71 11.07 -7.65
C VAL A 211 7.67 11.82 -8.48
N LYS A 212 7.97 13.04 -8.96
CA LYS A 212 7.06 13.83 -9.80
C LYS A 212 6.71 13.09 -11.11
N TRP A 213 7.69 12.41 -11.72
CA TRP A 213 7.44 11.59 -12.91
C TRP A 213 6.44 10.45 -12.63
N GLN A 214 6.64 9.70 -11.53
CA GLN A 214 5.73 8.63 -11.12
C GLN A 214 4.31 9.17 -10.86
N LEU A 215 4.20 10.23 -10.05
CA LEU A 215 2.91 10.80 -9.69
C LEU A 215 2.12 11.30 -10.92
N ASN A 216 2.79 11.93 -11.89
CA ASN A 216 2.16 12.36 -13.15
C ASN A 216 1.67 11.16 -13.95
N TRP A 217 2.47 10.10 -14.09
CA TRP A 217 2.07 8.90 -14.80
C TRP A 217 0.92 8.17 -14.10
N TYR A 218 0.95 8.08 -12.76
CA TYR A 218 -0.14 7.50 -11.97
C TYR A 218 -1.45 8.29 -12.10
N LEU A 219 -1.36 9.62 -12.13
CA LEU A 219 -2.51 10.49 -12.34
C LEU A 219 -3.21 10.19 -13.67
N GLU A 220 -2.44 10.00 -14.76
CA GLU A 220 -3.01 9.61 -16.05
C GLU A 220 -3.78 8.29 -15.95
N LYS A 221 -3.25 7.30 -15.23
CA LYS A 221 -3.90 6.00 -15.04
C LYS A 221 -5.13 6.07 -14.16
N ILE A 222 -5.14 6.93 -13.15
CA ILE A 222 -6.34 7.20 -12.34
C ILE A 222 -7.42 7.88 -13.18
N ARG A 223 -7.06 8.90 -13.96
CA ARG A 223 -8.00 9.63 -14.82
C ARG A 223 -8.61 8.76 -15.92
N SER A 224 -7.85 7.81 -16.44
CA SER A 224 -8.36 6.83 -17.43
C SER A 224 -9.19 5.70 -16.80
N GLY A 225 -9.25 5.61 -15.48
CA GLY A 225 -9.93 4.52 -14.76
C GLY A 225 -9.18 3.19 -14.79
N GLU A 226 -7.91 3.20 -15.19
CA GLU A 226 -7.06 2.01 -15.21
C GLU A 226 -6.45 1.69 -13.84
N ALA A 227 -6.41 2.66 -12.92
CA ALA A 227 -5.88 2.50 -11.58
C ALA A 227 -6.81 3.12 -10.53
N ASP A 228 -6.78 2.58 -9.31
CA ASP A 228 -7.65 2.95 -8.21
C ASP A 228 -7.02 3.94 -7.25
N GLY A 229 -5.71 4.07 -7.22
CA GLY A 229 -5.04 5.03 -6.34
C GLY A 229 -3.52 4.91 -6.30
N VAL A 230 -2.93 5.69 -5.40
CA VAL A 230 -1.49 5.75 -5.13
C VAL A 230 -1.24 5.61 -3.64
N ILE A 231 -0.16 4.95 -3.27
CA ILE A 231 0.27 4.78 -1.88
C ILE A 231 1.64 5.41 -1.74
N LEU A 232 1.75 6.44 -0.89
CA LEU A 232 3.03 7.09 -0.57
C LEU A 232 3.69 6.39 0.63
N HIS A 233 4.93 6.01 0.50
CA HIS A 233 5.70 5.34 1.56
C HIS A 233 6.76 6.30 2.07
N THR A 234 6.80 6.75 3.29
CA THR A 234 6.15 6.35 4.54
C THR A 234 6.11 7.56 5.50
N ASN A 235 5.40 7.47 6.65
CA ASN A 235 5.44 8.53 7.68
C ASN A 235 6.82 8.69 8.31
N THR A 236 7.55 7.59 8.49
CA THR A 236 8.76 7.52 9.34
C THR A 236 10.01 8.15 8.73
N MET A 237 9.87 8.89 7.65
CA MET A 237 10.91 9.69 7.01
C MET A 237 10.39 11.04 6.50
N ALA A 238 9.10 11.36 6.78
CA ALA A 238 8.44 12.49 6.14
C ALA A 238 8.86 13.86 6.73
N ASP A 239 9.47 13.88 7.92
CA ASP A 239 9.98 15.06 8.61
C ASP A 239 11.53 15.18 8.57
N LEU A 240 12.17 14.50 7.61
CA LEU A 240 13.63 14.43 7.56
C LEU A 240 14.28 15.32 6.47
N ASP A 241 13.50 16.26 5.90
CA ASP A 241 13.95 17.19 4.85
C ASP A 241 14.57 16.44 3.63
N TYR A 242 13.86 15.43 3.13
CA TYR A 242 14.21 14.73 1.91
C TYR A 242 13.45 15.31 0.71
N GLU A 243 14.16 15.64 -0.37
CA GLU A 243 13.64 16.26 -1.60
C GLU A 243 12.38 15.54 -2.16
N ALA A 244 12.33 14.23 -2.06
CA ALA A 244 11.21 13.42 -2.55
C ALA A 244 9.89 13.71 -1.80
N TYR A 245 9.96 14.02 -0.50
CA TYR A 245 8.80 14.38 0.30
C TYR A 245 8.31 15.79 -0.05
N ASP A 246 9.23 16.75 -0.20
CA ASP A 246 8.89 18.10 -0.65
C ASP A 246 8.23 18.06 -2.03
N ALA A 247 8.80 17.27 -2.94
CA ALA A 247 8.25 17.08 -4.27
C ALA A 247 6.84 16.47 -4.27
N ALA A 248 6.57 15.52 -3.36
CA ALA A 248 5.25 14.91 -3.20
C ALA A 248 4.24 15.92 -2.60
N CYS A 249 4.65 16.72 -1.60
CA CYS A 249 3.82 17.78 -1.02
C CYS A 249 3.44 18.84 -2.07
N GLU A 250 4.43 19.40 -2.77
CA GLU A 250 4.21 20.37 -3.84
C GLU A 250 3.25 19.82 -4.92
N TRP A 251 3.45 18.56 -5.32
CA TRP A 251 2.59 17.92 -6.30
C TRP A 251 1.15 17.75 -5.76
N MET A 252 0.99 17.38 -4.50
CA MET A 252 -0.33 17.23 -3.86
C MET A 252 -1.03 18.58 -3.68
N GLU A 253 -0.30 19.66 -3.40
CA GLU A 253 -0.86 21.02 -3.34
C GLU A 253 -1.40 21.46 -4.69
N LEU A 254 -0.74 21.11 -5.80
CA LEU A 254 -1.16 21.47 -7.15
C LEU A 254 -2.35 20.66 -7.64
N HIS A 255 -2.38 19.36 -7.36
CA HIS A 255 -3.31 18.42 -7.99
C HIS A 255 -4.35 17.82 -7.03
N GLY A 256 -4.09 17.81 -5.73
CA GLY A 256 -4.88 17.05 -4.74
C GLY A 256 -6.37 17.40 -4.70
N ASP A 257 -6.74 18.63 -5.02
CA ASP A 257 -8.13 19.11 -5.01
C ASP A 257 -8.81 19.03 -6.40
N GLU A 258 -8.17 18.44 -7.39
CA GLU A 258 -8.81 18.18 -8.66
C GLU A 258 -9.98 17.20 -8.49
N GLU A 259 -11.09 17.46 -9.17
CA GLU A 259 -12.22 16.53 -9.25
C GLU A 259 -11.94 15.45 -10.31
N ILE A 260 -12.13 14.18 -9.93
CA ILE A 260 -11.91 13.01 -10.77
C ILE A 260 -13.12 12.07 -10.74
#